data_2cb29fd433c2143028ba91cb5c5bb9f1
#
_entry.id   2cb29fd433c2143028ba91cb5c5bb9f1
#
_cell.length_a   1.000
_cell.length_b   1.000
_cell.length_c   1.000
_cell.angle_alpha   90.00
_cell.angle_beta   90.00
_cell.angle_gamma   90.00
#
_symmetry.space_group_name_H-M   'P 1'
#
loop_
_entity.id
_entity.type
_entity.pdbx_description
1 polymer ?
#
loop_
_entity_poly.entity_id
_entity_poly.type
_entity_poly.pdbx_seq_one_letter_code
_entity_poly.pdbx_strand_id
1 'polypeptide(L)'
;MLAKHLIKGHEIKEADYAQEPDSTLYFVRDDGVLLCLTYLIDQKVFGWSHIKTDGVVESVSAISDGNNDIVYLVVRREVGGQIVRYLERFDTDHGESSNQEDYCMLDAAVRYELQEAATDITGLEHLEGKTVRAIGDGYLFEPMKVTNGGITL
;
A
#
# COMPACT_ATOMS: atom_id res chain seq x y z
N MET A 1 10.50 -6.05 25.24
CA MET A 1 9.61 -5.36 24.25
C MET A 1 10.51 -4.63 23.25
N LEU A 2 10.53 -5.07 22.02
CA LEU A 2 11.51 -4.64 21.01
C LEU A 2 11.12 -3.38 20.22
N ALA A 3 9.89 -2.86 20.40
CA ALA A 3 9.33 -1.77 19.60
C ALA A 3 9.11 -0.45 20.35
N LYS A 4 9.75 -0.23 21.47
CA LYS A 4 9.55 1.02 22.25
C LYS A 4 9.71 2.29 21.43
N HIS A 5 10.66 2.32 20.50
CA HIS A 5 10.92 3.47 19.63
C HIS A 5 9.82 3.73 18.60
N LEU A 6 9.04 2.71 18.27
CA LEU A 6 7.92 2.82 17.30
C LEU A 6 6.61 3.27 17.98
N ILE A 7 6.46 3.02 19.28
CA ILE A 7 5.21 3.23 20.03
C ILE A 7 5.32 4.39 21.02
N LYS A 8 6.55 4.73 21.47
CA LYS A 8 6.74 5.75 22.49
C LYS A 8 6.20 7.11 22.06
N GLY A 9 5.23 7.63 22.82
CA GLY A 9 4.59 8.93 22.57
C GLY A 9 3.42 8.87 21.61
N HIS A 10 3.01 7.66 21.22
CA HIS A 10 1.87 7.43 20.34
C HIS A 10 0.88 6.45 20.94
N GLU A 11 -0.38 6.58 20.54
CA GLU A 11 -1.45 5.65 20.88
C GLU A 11 -1.74 4.74 19.68
N ILE A 12 -2.11 3.49 19.98
CA ILE A 12 -2.65 2.57 18.99
C ILE A 12 -4.16 2.73 18.97
N LYS A 13 -4.71 3.09 17.82
CA LYS A 13 -6.15 3.32 17.65
C LYS A 13 -6.89 2.07 17.26
N GLU A 14 -6.27 1.26 16.41
CA GLU A 14 -6.88 0.07 15.83
C GLU A 14 -5.80 -0.98 15.55
N ALA A 15 -6.19 -2.24 15.56
CA ALA A 15 -5.31 -3.33 15.18
C ALA A 15 -6.12 -4.45 14.52
N ASP A 16 -5.51 -5.13 13.56
CA ASP A 16 -6.05 -6.34 12.95
C ASP A 16 -4.94 -7.31 12.60
N TYR A 17 -5.30 -8.56 12.29
CA TYR A 17 -4.37 -9.65 12.08
C TYR A 17 -4.65 -10.36 10.76
N ALA A 18 -3.65 -10.44 9.90
CA ALA A 18 -3.63 -11.29 8.72
C ALA A 18 -2.79 -12.54 9.02
N GLN A 19 -3.39 -13.70 8.88
CA GLN A 19 -2.74 -14.99 9.13
C GLN A 19 -1.92 -15.44 7.93
N GLU A 20 -2.50 -15.31 6.74
CA GLU A 20 -1.93 -15.82 5.49
C GLU A 20 -1.57 -14.67 4.52
N PRO A 21 -0.47 -14.77 3.77
CA PRO A 21 0.57 -15.83 3.79
C PRO A 21 1.57 -15.67 4.94
N ASP A 22 1.74 -14.47 5.47
CA ASP A 22 2.73 -14.11 6.48
C ASP A 22 2.01 -13.60 7.72
N SER A 23 1.95 -14.39 8.79
CA SER A 23 1.32 -14.01 10.06
C SER A 23 1.74 -12.62 10.52
N THR A 24 0.97 -11.60 10.19
CA THR A 24 1.29 -10.20 10.46
C THR A 24 0.17 -9.49 11.19
N LEU A 25 0.50 -8.86 12.32
CA LEU A 25 -0.38 -7.94 13.02
C LEU A 25 -0.12 -6.52 12.52
N TYR A 26 -1.18 -5.82 12.22
CA TYR A 26 -1.18 -4.43 11.79
C TYR A 26 -1.74 -3.55 12.89
N PHE A 27 -1.13 -2.39 13.12
CA PHE A 27 -1.53 -1.44 14.16
C PHE A 27 -1.55 -0.03 13.59
N VAL A 28 -2.69 0.63 13.66
CA VAL A 28 -2.84 2.03 13.27
C VAL A 28 -2.46 2.93 14.44
N ARG A 29 -1.46 3.78 14.26
CA ARG A 29 -1.06 4.80 15.24
C ARG A 29 -1.91 6.06 15.10
N ASP A 30 -1.95 6.84 16.16
CA ASP A 30 -2.67 8.13 16.24
C ASP A 30 -2.19 9.18 15.23
N ASP A 31 -0.94 9.09 14.77
CA ASP A 31 -0.34 9.94 13.74
C ASP A 31 -0.49 9.38 12.31
N GLY A 32 -1.20 8.25 12.14
CA GLY A 32 -1.48 7.64 10.84
C GLY A 32 -0.37 6.77 10.26
N VAL A 33 0.64 6.46 11.05
CA VAL A 33 1.65 5.46 10.67
C VAL A 33 1.07 4.07 10.92
N LEU A 34 1.21 3.16 9.95
CA LEU A 34 0.86 1.76 10.11
C LEU A 34 2.08 0.98 10.60
N LEU A 35 1.97 0.36 11.77
CA LEU A 35 2.98 -0.57 12.28
C LEU A 35 2.61 -1.98 11.88
N CYS A 36 3.62 -2.79 11.59
CA CYS A 36 3.49 -4.19 11.26
C CYS A 36 4.36 -5.02 12.20
N LEU A 37 3.81 -6.10 12.73
CA LEU A 37 4.55 -7.10 13.48
C LEU A 37 4.39 -8.45 12.79
N THR A 38 5.43 -8.90 12.11
CA THR A 38 5.51 -10.28 11.63
C THR A 38 5.78 -11.21 12.80
N TYR A 39 4.95 -12.21 12.97
CA TYR A 39 4.92 -13.10 14.14
C TYR A 39 4.85 -14.56 13.72
N LEU A 40 6.00 -15.17 13.47
CA LEU A 40 6.12 -16.59 13.08
C LEU A 40 6.69 -17.40 14.24
N ILE A 41 5.81 -18.03 15.02
CA ILE A 41 6.17 -18.74 16.26
C ILE A 41 7.11 -19.90 15.97
N ASP A 42 6.78 -20.71 14.97
CA ASP A 42 7.53 -21.91 14.61
C ASP A 42 8.97 -21.61 14.17
N GLN A 43 9.15 -20.46 13.54
CA GLN A 43 10.44 -19.98 13.08
C GLN A 43 11.12 -19.04 14.07
N LYS A 44 10.48 -18.71 15.19
CA LYS A 44 10.92 -17.75 16.20
C LYS A 44 11.24 -16.36 15.62
N VAL A 45 10.48 -15.96 14.58
CA VAL A 45 10.60 -14.64 13.96
C VAL A 45 9.62 -13.67 14.60
N PHE A 46 10.16 -12.53 15.05
CA PHE A 46 9.41 -11.40 15.63
C PHE A 46 9.99 -10.13 15.03
N GLY A 47 9.42 -9.66 13.95
CA GLY A 47 9.92 -8.50 13.20
C GLY A 47 8.95 -7.32 13.27
N TRP A 48 9.40 -6.19 13.81
CA TRP A 48 8.65 -4.94 13.72
C TRP A 48 9.10 -4.11 12.52
N SER A 49 8.13 -3.62 11.78
CA SER A 49 8.33 -2.66 10.71
C SER A 49 7.27 -1.57 10.78
N HIS A 50 7.37 -0.57 9.92
CA HIS A 50 6.35 0.47 9.78
C HIS A 50 6.21 0.88 8.32
N ILE A 51 5.00 1.21 7.93
CA ILE A 51 4.64 1.71 6.62
C ILE A 51 4.22 3.16 6.76
N LYS A 52 4.79 4.00 5.92
CA LYS A 52 4.40 5.40 5.76
C LYS A 52 3.99 5.61 4.32
N THR A 53 2.88 6.26 4.14
CA THR A 53 2.37 6.68 2.84
C THR A 53 2.26 8.21 2.81
N ASP A 54 2.09 8.80 1.64
CA ASP A 54 1.71 10.21 1.48
C ASP A 54 0.22 10.38 1.82
N GLY A 55 -0.08 10.22 3.10
CA GLY A 55 -1.41 10.24 3.69
C GLY A 55 -1.37 9.81 5.15
N VAL A 56 -2.55 9.62 5.72
CA VAL A 56 -2.76 9.20 7.10
C VAL A 56 -3.62 7.94 7.08
N VAL A 57 -3.09 6.83 7.57
CA VAL A 57 -3.88 5.60 7.76
C VAL A 57 -4.83 5.84 8.94
N GLU A 58 -6.12 5.69 8.70
CA GLU A 58 -7.16 5.91 9.71
C GLU A 58 -7.74 4.59 10.24
N SER A 59 -7.73 3.52 9.43
CA SER A 59 -8.28 2.20 9.79
C SER A 59 -7.56 1.09 9.03
N VAL A 60 -7.55 -0.11 9.59
CA VAL A 60 -7.03 -1.34 8.97
C VAL A 60 -8.00 -2.49 9.20
N SER A 61 -8.20 -3.33 8.19
CA SER A 61 -8.96 -4.58 8.33
C SER A 61 -8.37 -5.67 7.45
N ALA A 62 -8.19 -6.85 8.02
CA ALA A 62 -7.78 -8.05 7.31
C ALA A 62 -9.01 -8.94 7.08
N ILE A 63 -9.23 -9.37 5.85
CA ILE A 63 -10.37 -10.19 5.44
C ILE A 63 -9.83 -11.41 4.72
N SER A 64 -10.23 -12.60 5.18
CA SER A 64 -9.83 -13.84 4.54
C SER A 64 -10.55 -14.02 3.20
N ASP A 65 -9.76 -14.29 2.16
CA ASP A 65 -10.23 -14.57 0.80
C ASP A 65 -9.67 -15.92 0.32
N GLY A 66 -10.22 -16.99 0.87
CA GLY A 66 -9.82 -18.36 0.56
C GLY A 66 -8.47 -18.73 1.15
N ASN A 67 -7.40 -18.67 0.36
CA ASN A 67 -6.05 -19.08 0.79
C ASN A 67 -5.19 -17.94 1.35
N ASN A 68 -5.60 -16.69 1.12
CA ASN A 68 -4.87 -15.51 1.54
C ASN A 68 -5.78 -14.57 2.35
N ASP A 69 -5.17 -13.71 3.13
CA ASP A 69 -5.85 -12.61 3.77
C ASP A 69 -5.55 -11.32 3.03
N ILE A 70 -6.59 -10.57 2.69
CA ILE A 70 -6.46 -9.26 2.04
C ILE A 70 -6.54 -8.18 3.11
N VAL A 71 -5.54 -7.34 3.18
CA VAL A 71 -5.48 -6.22 4.12
C VAL A 71 -5.98 -4.95 3.44
N TYR A 72 -7.05 -4.39 3.98
CA TYR A 72 -7.65 -3.13 3.56
C TYR A 72 -7.30 -2.01 4.52
N LEU A 73 -7.09 -0.83 3.97
CA LEU A 73 -6.77 0.39 4.70
C LEU A 73 -7.74 1.50 4.31
N VAL A 74 -8.20 2.27 5.29
CA VAL A 74 -8.78 3.59 5.01
C VAL A 74 -7.66 4.61 5.13
N VAL A 75 -7.32 5.25 4.03
CA VAL A 75 -6.24 6.25 3.97
C VAL A 75 -6.82 7.60 3.62
N ARG A 76 -6.53 8.59 4.47
CA ARG A 76 -6.88 9.99 4.27
C ARG A 76 -5.72 10.68 3.54
N ARG A 77 -6.01 11.20 2.35
CA ARG A 77 -5.02 11.89 1.49
C ARG A 77 -5.44 13.33 1.21
N GLU A 78 -4.48 14.18 0.93
CA GLU A 78 -4.72 15.52 0.38
C GLU A 78 -4.49 15.50 -1.13
N VAL A 79 -5.56 15.76 -1.88
CA VAL A 79 -5.57 15.71 -3.35
C VAL A 79 -6.13 17.03 -3.85
N GLY A 80 -5.33 17.79 -4.61
CA GLY A 80 -5.77 19.09 -5.14
C GLY A 80 -6.18 20.10 -4.07
N GLY A 81 -5.60 20.01 -2.85
CA GLY A 81 -5.96 20.87 -1.71
C GLY A 81 -7.24 20.43 -0.97
N GLN A 82 -7.80 19.29 -1.32
CA GLN A 82 -8.97 18.71 -0.64
C GLN A 82 -8.59 17.44 0.13
N ILE A 83 -9.26 17.23 1.26
CA ILE A 83 -9.12 16.00 2.03
C ILE A 83 -10.10 14.96 1.51
N VAL A 84 -9.53 13.83 1.05
CA VAL A 84 -10.29 12.70 0.51
C VAL A 84 -9.88 11.42 1.25
N ARG A 85 -10.81 10.49 1.42
CA ARG A 85 -10.54 9.15 1.98
C ARG A 85 -10.64 8.12 0.88
N TYR A 86 -9.65 7.25 0.81
CA TYR A 86 -9.61 6.12 -0.11
C TYR A 86 -9.65 4.82 0.68
N LEU A 87 -10.34 3.83 0.12
CA LEU A 87 -10.19 2.44 0.52
C LEU A 87 -9.08 1.85 -0.34
N GLU A 88 -7.99 1.53 0.29
CA GLU A 88 -6.81 0.94 -0.36
C GLU A 88 -6.61 -0.49 0.15
N ARG A 89 -5.93 -1.31 -0.62
CA ARG A 89 -5.54 -2.65 -0.20
C ARG A 89 -4.06 -2.88 -0.42
N PHE A 90 -3.46 -3.73 0.38
CA PHE A 90 -2.15 -4.26 0.03
C PHE A 90 -2.26 -5.17 -1.19
N ASP A 91 -1.29 -5.04 -2.08
CA ASP A 91 -1.08 -6.03 -3.12
C ASP A 91 -0.43 -7.26 -2.47
N THR A 92 -1.10 -8.40 -2.54
CA THR A 92 -0.68 -9.65 -1.91
C THR A 92 0.11 -10.55 -2.85
N ASP A 93 0.31 -10.13 -4.09
CA ASP A 93 0.98 -10.92 -5.16
C ASP A 93 2.51 -10.97 -4.98
N HIS A 94 2.97 -11.03 -3.74
CA HIS A 94 4.40 -11.08 -3.43
C HIS A 94 4.97 -12.48 -3.64
N GLY A 95 5.35 -12.81 -4.88
CA GLY A 95 6.21 -13.96 -5.16
C GLY A 95 5.52 -15.20 -5.73
N GLU A 96 4.26 -15.17 -6.06
CA GLU A 96 3.60 -16.25 -6.81
C GLU A 96 3.81 -16.12 -8.33
N SER A 97 4.01 -14.91 -8.84
CA SER A 97 4.39 -14.69 -10.23
C SER A 97 5.88 -14.87 -10.44
N SER A 98 6.26 -15.55 -11.52
CA SER A 98 7.65 -15.66 -11.97
C SER A 98 8.14 -14.39 -12.69
N ASN A 99 7.24 -13.45 -12.96
CA ASN A 99 7.55 -12.24 -13.71
C ASN A 99 7.75 -11.07 -12.75
N GLN A 100 8.92 -10.46 -12.80
CA GLN A 100 9.25 -9.30 -11.95
C GLN A 100 8.34 -8.09 -12.20
N GLU A 101 7.76 -7.97 -13.39
CA GLU A 101 6.81 -6.93 -13.79
C GLU A 101 5.46 -7.00 -13.07
N ASP A 102 5.13 -8.18 -12.51
CA ASP A 102 3.90 -8.38 -11.76
C ASP A 102 4.00 -7.88 -10.31
N TYR A 103 5.21 -7.54 -9.84
CA TYR A 103 5.40 -7.02 -8.49
C TYR A 103 5.09 -5.53 -8.42
N CYS A 104 4.05 -5.17 -7.67
CA CYS A 104 3.75 -3.79 -7.35
C CYS A 104 4.38 -3.39 -6.01
N MET A 105 5.52 -2.71 -6.05
CA MET A 105 6.21 -2.20 -4.85
C MET A 105 6.07 -0.67 -4.71
N LEU A 106 5.05 -0.09 -5.33
CA LEU A 106 4.80 1.33 -5.35
C LEU A 106 3.70 1.69 -4.35
N ASP A 107 3.82 2.85 -3.72
CA ASP A 107 2.78 3.43 -2.87
C ASP A 107 1.64 4.02 -3.72
N ALA A 108 0.40 3.79 -3.30
CA ALA A 108 -0.82 4.30 -3.96
C ALA A 108 -0.93 3.92 -5.44
N ALA A 109 -0.43 2.74 -5.81
CA ALA A 109 -0.37 2.28 -7.18
C ALA A 109 -1.73 1.87 -7.73
N VAL A 110 -1.86 1.94 -9.05
CA VAL A 110 -2.96 1.38 -9.83
C VAL A 110 -2.38 0.47 -10.89
N ARG A 111 -2.96 -0.73 -11.03
CA ARG A 111 -2.61 -1.67 -12.09
C ARG A 111 -3.65 -1.57 -13.22
N TYR A 112 -3.16 -1.57 -14.44
CA TYR A 112 -4.00 -1.60 -15.64
C TYR A 112 -3.65 -2.82 -16.48
N GLU A 113 -4.68 -3.50 -16.99
CA GLU A 113 -4.57 -4.47 -18.05
C GLU A 113 -5.22 -3.87 -19.29
N LEU A 114 -4.40 -3.48 -20.25
CA LEU A 114 -4.87 -2.85 -21.48
C LEU A 114 -4.93 -3.89 -22.59
N GLN A 115 -6.06 -3.94 -23.30
CA GLN A 115 -6.24 -4.84 -24.46
C GLN A 115 -5.53 -4.33 -25.73
N GLU A 116 -5.29 -3.03 -25.79
CA GLU A 116 -4.60 -2.33 -26.87
C GLU A 116 -3.54 -1.41 -26.29
N ALA A 117 -2.47 -1.18 -27.04
CA ALA A 117 -1.43 -0.25 -26.64
C ALA A 117 -2.00 1.16 -26.46
N ALA A 118 -1.72 1.76 -25.32
CA ALA A 118 -2.14 3.13 -25.01
C ALA A 118 -0.96 3.93 -24.46
N THR A 119 -0.89 5.20 -24.84
CA THR A 119 0.08 6.15 -24.30
C THR A 119 -0.53 7.03 -23.21
N ASP A 120 -1.83 7.26 -23.26
CA ASP A 120 -2.55 8.08 -22.29
C ASP A 120 -3.19 7.17 -21.24
N ILE A 121 -2.74 7.31 -20.00
CA ILE A 121 -3.21 6.56 -18.84
C ILE A 121 -4.02 7.51 -17.96
N THR A 122 -5.27 7.16 -17.66
CA THR A 122 -6.21 7.93 -16.84
C THR A 122 -6.59 7.15 -15.57
N GLY A 123 -7.39 7.75 -14.67
CA GLY A 123 -7.79 7.10 -13.40
C GLY A 123 -6.79 7.33 -12.28
N LEU A 124 -5.93 8.34 -12.42
CA LEU A 124 -4.94 8.73 -11.43
C LEU A 124 -5.34 9.98 -10.64
N GLU A 125 -6.65 10.26 -10.52
CA GLU A 125 -7.18 11.45 -9.83
C GLU A 125 -6.70 11.53 -8.37
N HIS A 126 -6.50 10.39 -7.72
CA HIS A 126 -5.98 10.29 -6.34
C HIS A 126 -4.51 10.75 -6.21
N LEU A 127 -3.81 10.87 -7.32
CA LEU A 127 -2.41 11.31 -7.42
C LEU A 127 -2.27 12.67 -8.13
N GLU A 128 -3.37 13.42 -8.31
CA GLU A 128 -3.34 14.71 -9.00
C GLU A 128 -2.26 15.65 -8.47
N GLY A 129 -1.42 16.16 -9.37
CA GLY A 129 -0.31 17.03 -9.06
C GLY A 129 0.95 16.35 -8.52
N LYS A 130 0.90 15.04 -8.22
CA LYS A 130 2.05 14.25 -7.75
C LYS A 130 2.91 13.81 -8.93
N THR A 131 4.18 13.50 -8.64
CA THR A 131 5.09 12.87 -9.60
C THR A 131 5.05 11.38 -9.39
N VAL A 132 4.72 10.65 -10.44
CA VAL A 132 4.56 9.18 -10.43
C VAL A 132 5.59 8.51 -11.33
N ARG A 133 5.77 7.22 -11.14
CA ARG A 133 6.50 6.34 -12.04
C ARG A 133 5.55 5.30 -12.61
N ALA A 134 5.72 4.98 -13.88
CA ALA A 134 4.99 3.91 -14.54
C ALA A 134 5.95 2.79 -14.95
N ILE A 135 5.46 1.56 -14.87
CA ILE A 135 6.10 0.38 -15.42
C ILE A 135 5.09 -0.23 -16.41
N GLY A 136 5.49 -0.44 -17.64
CA GLY A 136 4.66 -1.08 -18.65
C GLY A 136 5.51 -1.96 -19.54
N ASP A 137 5.05 -3.19 -19.80
CA ASP A 137 5.73 -4.19 -20.62
C ASP A 137 7.22 -4.41 -20.24
N GLY A 138 7.50 -4.39 -18.91
CA GLY A 138 8.86 -4.52 -18.39
C GLY A 138 9.73 -3.27 -18.52
N TYR A 139 9.21 -2.15 -19.03
CA TYR A 139 9.92 -0.90 -19.17
C TYR A 139 9.54 0.09 -18.05
N LEU A 140 10.54 0.66 -17.38
CA LEU A 140 10.37 1.73 -16.40
C LEU A 140 10.44 3.09 -17.09
N PHE A 141 9.33 3.82 -17.09
CA PHE A 141 9.25 5.16 -17.65
C PHE A 141 9.86 6.21 -16.71
N GLU A 142 10.30 7.32 -17.30
CA GLU A 142 10.77 8.47 -16.54
C GLU A 142 9.64 9.03 -15.64
N PRO A 143 9.99 9.66 -14.50
CA PRO A 143 8.98 10.24 -13.62
C PRO A 143 8.12 11.28 -14.34
N MET A 144 6.80 11.17 -14.20
CA MET A 144 5.82 12.04 -14.85
C MET A 144 4.89 12.67 -13.81
N LYS A 145 4.45 13.90 -14.08
CA LYS A 145 3.48 14.57 -13.23
C LYS A 145 2.07 14.22 -13.68
N VAL A 146 1.23 13.81 -12.72
CA VAL A 146 -0.19 13.61 -12.97
C VAL A 146 -0.88 14.96 -13.18
N THR A 147 -1.62 15.07 -14.27
CA THR A 147 -2.36 16.28 -14.64
C THR A 147 -3.71 15.87 -15.21
N ASN A 148 -4.81 16.45 -14.71
CA ASN A 148 -6.18 16.09 -15.08
C ASN A 148 -6.48 14.59 -14.88
N GLY A 149 -5.97 14.01 -13.81
CA GLY A 149 -6.17 12.60 -13.47
C GLY A 149 -5.43 11.61 -14.37
N GLY A 150 -4.42 12.04 -15.13
CA GLY A 150 -3.71 11.16 -16.06
C GLY A 150 -2.23 11.52 -16.28
N ILE A 151 -1.57 10.64 -17.03
CA ILE A 151 -0.20 10.80 -17.54
C ILE A 151 -0.17 10.38 -19.01
N THR A 152 0.82 10.88 -19.75
CA THR A 152 1.15 10.42 -21.11
C THR A 152 2.53 9.76 -21.08
N LEU A 153 2.62 8.49 -21.52
CA LEU A 153 3.82 7.65 -21.57
C LEU A 153 4.73 8.03 -22.74
#